data_4b5d9be98276ee97c7e099f52fc726b4
#
_entry.id   4b5d9be98276ee97c7e099f52fc726b4
#
_cell.length_a   1.000
_cell.length_b   1.000
_cell.length_c   1.000
_cell.angle_alpha   90.00
_cell.angle_beta   90.00
_cell.angle_gamma   90.00
#
_symmetry.space_group_name_H-M   'P 1'
#
loop_
_entity.id
_entity.type
_entity.pdbx_description
1 polymer ?
#
loop_
_entity_poly.entity_id
_entity_poly.type
_entity_poly.pdbx_seq_one_letter_code
_entity_poly.pdbx_strand_id
1 'polypeptide(L)'
;MNTARKLFYYNGGFLRQKRVRRILSMAGYELTLGLPDRGDMVAVWGQSPNQYRGQWIAKKRKAGLLRVEDAFLRSVQPGRAGDPPLGLILDRSGCHFDASYPCDLENILHHDPLKDTDLLCRAEQAIMRIRDNHISKYNAFETTQSPPAPGYVLVIDQTFGDAALRASGAGKAEFKAMLAAARREHPDANIIIKSHAETILGHRRGYFSAADATDTIRLLATPISPWQLFDGAIAVYTISSQMGFEAILAGHTPHVFGQPFYAGWGLSKDRKPTTGRTRILSRAQLFAAAMILYPIWYDPYRDRLCALEDVLDILEAQSRAWRDDHRGWVACGMRLWKRPHLQSIFGRSKRIIFQNNLAKAHHPDRRRVFAIAGLGCDAHPAFVIGGRPVGHLLRSARAQSIGTDDRRYSHPAPRPKSPRRAVAPTGHWGGINEI
;
A
#
# COMPACT_ATOMS: atom_id res chain seq x y z
N MET A 1 16.41 27.48 -12.08
CA MET A 1 16.36 26.57 -10.91
C MET A 1 15.12 26.96 -10.11
N ASN A 2 14.16 26.04 -9.97
CA ASN A 2 12.95 26.33 -9.19
C ASN A 2 13.38 26.36 -7.72
N THR A 3 13.37 27.53 -7.08
CA THR A 3 13.72 27.67 -5.66
C THR A 3 12.76 26.83 -4.83
N ALA A 4 13.29 25.92 -4.02
CA ALA A 4 12.48 25.06 -3.14
C ALA A 4 11.62 25.95 -2.21
N ARG A 5 10.35 25.60 -2.09
CA ARG A 5 9.40 26.34 -1.25
C ARG A 5 9.65 25.99 0.22
N LYS A 6 9.84 26.99 1.07
CA LYS A 6 10.00 26.79 2.52
C LYS A 6 8.72 26.19 3.11
N LEU A 7 8.90 25.12 3.88
CA LEU A 7 7.84 24.41 4.57
C LEU A 7 8.16 24.33 6.06
N PHE A 8 7.52 25.18 6.84
CA PHE A 8 7.73 25.27 8.29
C PHE A 8 7.01 24.12 9.00
N TYR A 9 7.59 23.59 10.07
CA TYR A 9 6.99 22.51 10.84
C TYR A 9 7.18 22.70 12.34
N TYR A 10 6.20 22.21 13.12
CA TYR A 10 6.17 22.31 14.58
C TYR A 10 5.89 20.95 15.25
N ASN A 11 6.17 19.86 14.52
CA ASN A 11 6.05 18.48 14.98
C ASN A 11 7.35 17.74 14.70
N GLY A 12 7.99 17.20 15.76
CA GLY A 12 9.24 16.43 15.66
C GLY A 12 9.15 15.16 14.81
N GLY A 13 7.94 14.71 14.44
CA GLY A 13 7.73 13.59 13.51
C GLY A 13 8.38 13.83 12.14
N PHE A 14 8.33 15.07 11.64
CA PHE A 14 8.95 15.43 10.36
C PHE A 14 10.48 15.31 10.40
N LEU A 15 11.11 15.52 11.56
CA LEU A 15 12.56 15.35 11.72
C LEU A 15 12.99 13.87 11.75
N ARG A 16 12.20 13.03 12.41
CA ARG A 16 12.54 11.63 12.63
C ARG A 16 12.35 10.77 11.39
N GLN A 17 11.37 11.10 10.55
CA GLN A 17 11.00 10.28 9.39
C GLN A 17 11.81 10.69 8.15
N LYS A 18 13.00 10.10 7.97
CA LYS A 18 13.93 10.43 6.87
C LYS A 18 13.25 10.34 5.49
N ARG A 19 12.42 9.32 5.25
CA ARG A 19 11.75 9.12 3.96
C ARG A 19 10.70 10.20 3.70
N VAL A 20 9.90 10.59 4.71
CA VAL A 20 8.93 11.69 4.59
C VAL A 20 9.66 12.98 4.19
N ARG A 21 10.77 13.30 4.85
CA ARG A 21 11.59 14.48 4.47
C ARG A 21 12.09 14.39 3.04
N ARG A 22 12.54 13.20 2.61
CA ARG A 22 13.05 13.01 1.26
C ARG A 22 11.97 13.21 0.21
N ILE A 23 10.77 12.66 0.41
CA ILE A 23 9.62 12.84 -0.49
C ILE A 23 9.23 14.32 -0.55
N LEU A 24 9.14 15.01 0.59
CA LEU A 24 8.82 16.45 0.63
C LEU A 24 9.87 17.28 -0.12
N SER A 25 11.16 16.97 0.06
CA SER A 25 12.25 17.64 -0.67
C SER A 25 12.11 17.45 -2.18
N MET A 26 11.82 16.24 -2.65
CA MET A 26 11.60 15.96 -4.07
C MET A 26 10.32 16.57 -4.63
N ALA A 27 9.31 16.78 -3.78
CA ALA A 27 8.09 17.51 -4.11
C ALA A 27 8.30 19.04 -4.14
N GLY A 28 9.54 19.51 -4.00
CA GLY A 28 9.91 20.92 -4.08
C GLY A 28 9.73 21.71 -2.78
N TYR A 29 9.71 21.01 -1.63
CA TYR A 29 9.62 21.65 -0.31
C TYR A 29 10.93 21.51 0.48
N GLU A 30 11.36 22.59 1.10
CA GLU A 30 12.45 22.61 2.06
C GLU A 30 11.90 22.75 3.48
N LEU A 31 12.07 21.69 4.29
CA LEU A 31 11.66 21.70 5.70
C LEU A 31 12.52 22.67 6.50
N THR A 32 11.90 23.72 7.02
CA THR A 32 12.58 24.85 7.68
C THR A 32 12.05 25.02 9.11
N LEU A 33 12.95 25.32 10.04
CA LEU A 33 12.61 25.76 11.39
C LEU A 33 12.53 27.29 11.41
N GLY A 34 11.69 27.83 12.29
CA GLY A 34 11.51 29.26 12.45
C GLY A 34 10.06 29.71 12.33
N LEU A 35 9.82 30.94 11.94
CA LEU A 35 8.49 31.49 11.75
C LEU A 35 8.25 31.74 10.25
N PRO A 36 7.09 31.34 9.71
CA PRO A 36 6.75 31.56 8.33
C PRO A 36 6.40 33.01 8.08
N ASP A 37 6.65 33.49 6.87
CA ASP A 37 6.13 34.75 6.37
C ASP A 37 4.81 34.57 5.61
N ARG A 38 4.17 35.67 5.26
CA ARG A 38 2.95 35.66 4.46
C ARG A 38 3.25 35.03 3.09
N GLY A 39 2.56 33.92 2.76
CA GLY A 39 2.78 33.18 1.53
C GLY A 39 3.62 31.92 1.69
N ASP A 40 4.33 31.76 2.81
CA ASP A 40 4.95 30.49 3.18
C ASP A 40 3.91 29.42 3.55
N MET A 41 4.37 28.20 3.76
CA MET A 41 3.52 27.08 4.16
C MET A 41 3.98 26.45 5.47
N VAL A 42 3.02 25.95 6.24
CA VAL A 42 3.24 25.19 7.47
C VAL A 42 2.76 23.74 7.28
N ALA A 43 3.65 22.79 7.50
CA ALA A 43 3.32 21.36 7.48
C ALA A 43 2.67 20.93 8.79
N VAL A 44 1.57 20.18 8.67
CA VAL A 44 0.96 19.43 9.79
C VAL A 44 0.74 17.99 9.34
N TRP A 45 0.83 17.04 10.29
CA TRP A 45 0.53 15.65 10.00
C TRP A 45 -0.97 15.42 10.20
N GLY A 46 -1.70 15.32 9.10
CA GLY A 46 -3.14 15.11 9.03
C GLY A 46 -3.94 15.86 10.11
N GLN A 47 -4.69 15.09 10.89
CA GLN A 47 -5.36 15.54 12.12
C GLN A 47 -4.70 14.96 13.37
N SER A 48 -3.37 14.91 13.41
CA SER A 48 -2.65 14.47 14.61
C SER A 48 -2.97 15.37 15.83
N PRO A 49 -2.87 14.85 17.07
CA PRO A 49 -3.12 15.65 18.27
C PRO A 49 -2.28 16.92 18.36
N ASN A 50 -1.11 16.97 17.73
CA ASN A 50 -0.18 18.08 17.76
C ASN A 50 -0.35 19.05 16.58
N GLN A 51 -1.31 18.84 15.67
CA GLN A 51 -1.53 19.72 14.51
C GLN A 51 -1.87 21.16 14.89
N TYR A 52 -2.52 21.36 16.05
CA TYR A 52 -2.95 22.67 16.54
C TYR A 52 -1.82 23.70 16.61
N ARG A 53 -0.58 23.24 16.88
CA ARG A 53 0.61 24.13 16.94
C ARG A 53 0.89 24.75 15.57
N GLY A 54 0.95 23.91 14.54
CA GLY A 54 1.16 24.39 13.17
C GLY A 54 -0.02 25.24 12.67
N GLN A 55 -1.24 24.80 12.95
CA GLN A 55 -2.46 25.56 12.59
C GLN A 55 -2.49 26.94 13.22
N TRP A 56 -2.17 27.04 14.52
CA TRP A 56 -2.13 28.33 15.24
C TRP A 56 -1.08 29.28 14.64
N ILE A 57 0.13 28.78 14.37
CA ILE A 57 1.20 29.58 13.74
C ILE A 57 0.78 30.00 12.32
N ALA A 58 0.28 29.09 11.50
CA ALA A 58 -0.17 29.39 10.14
C ALA A 58 -1.23 30.49 10.15
N LYS A 59 -2.24 30.39 11.03
CA LYS A 59 -3.28 31.40 11.19
C LYS A 59 -2.72 32.77 11.64
N LYS A 60 -1.85 32.76 12.67
CA LYS A 60 -1.25 34.00 13.22
C LYS A 60 -0.36 34.71 12.21
N ARG A 61 0.35 33.96 11.37
CA ARG A 61 1.31 34.48 10.39
C ARG A 61 0.69 34.66 8.99
N LYS A 62 -0.58 34.31 8.81
CA LYS A 62 -1.28 34.28 7.50
C LYS A 62 -0.54 33.43 6.46
N ALA A 63 0.11 32.34 6.90
CA ALA A 63 0.77 31.35 6.07
C ALA A 63 -0.22 30.25 5.64
N GLY A 64 0.07 29.60 4.51
CA GLY A 64 -0.69 28.44 4.05
C GLY A 64 -0.50 27.22 4.95
N LEU A 65 -1.45 26.28 4.91
CA LEU A 65 -1.33 25.02 5.62
C LEU A 65 -1.17 23.89 4.60
N LEU A 66 -0.20 23.01 4.82
CA LEU A 66 -0.02 21.76 4.08
C LEU A 66 -0.24 20.58 5.01
N ARG A 67 -1.29 19.81 4.76
CA ARG A 67 -1.55 18.57 5.47
C ARG A 67 -0.83 17.42 4.78
N VAL A 68 0.00 16.72 5.53
CA VAL A 68 0.78 15.58 5.07
C VAL A 68 0.19 14.33 5.68
N GLU A 69 -0.13 13.34 4.85
CA GLU A 69 -0.62 12.02 5.26
C GLU A 69 0.05 10.91 4.46
N ASP A 70 -0.01 9.68 4.99
CA ASP A 70 0.39 8.50 4.24
C ASP A 70 -0.52 8.31 3.03
N ALA A 71 0.04 7.94 1.89
CA ALA A 71 -0.74 7.52 0.72
C ALA A 71 -1.50 6.21 0.99
N PHE A 72 -2.52 5.93 0.16
CA PHE A 72 -3.43 4.80 0.33
C PHE A 72 -2.75 3.41 0.23
N LEU A 73 -1.67 3.28 -0.55
CA LEU A 73 -0.75 2.14 -0.47
C LEU A 73 0.48 2.59 0.30
N ARG A 74 0.81 1.90 1.38
CA ARG A 74 1.83 2.42 2.28
C ARG A 74 3.10 1.57 2.35
N SER A 75 2.99 0.33 2.75
CA SER A 75 4.15 -0.52 3.08
C SER A 75 3.74 -1.96 3.35
N VAL A 76 4.68 -2.83 3.65
CA VAL A 76 4.39 -4.19 4.10
C VAL A 76 3.82 -4.15 5.51
N GLN A 77 4.54 -3.58 6.48
CA GLN A 77 4.09 -3.45 7.86
C GLN A 77 3.52 -2.05 8.15
N PRO A 78 2.64 -1.89 9.14
CA PRO A 78 2.22 -0.57 9.60
C PRO A 78 3.38 0.31 10.01
N GLY A 79 3.23 1.63 9.92
CA GLY A 79 4.26 2.59 10.30
C GLY A 79 4.71 2.48 11.77
N ARG A 80 3.82 2.03 12.67
CA ARG A 80 4.17 1.73 14.07
C ARG A 80 5.08 0.51 14.22
N ALA A 81 5.07 -0.39 13.25
CA ALA A 81 6.01 -1.51 13.18
C ALA A 81 7.35 -1.12 12.50
N GLY A 82 7.49 0.14 12.06
CA GLY A 82 8.75 0.70 11.57
C GLY A 82 8.88 0.88 10.07
N ASP A 83 7.95 0.37 9.25
CA ASP A 83 8.05 0.52 7.80
C ASP A 83 7.78 1.96 7.35
N PRO A 84 8.65 2.55 6.53
CA PRO A 84 8.44 3.88 5.98
C PRO A 84 7.46 3.87 4.79
N PRO A 85 6.74 4.99 4.54
CA PRO A 85 5.75 5.07 3.47
C PRO A 85 6.41 5.08 2.08
N LEU A 86 5.68 4.59 1.06
CA LEU A 86 6.05 4.64 -0.36
C LEU A 86 5.41 5.82 -1.11
N GLY A 87 4.64 6.62 -0.43
CA GLY A 87 4.02 7.83 -0.98
C GLY A 87 3.42 8.68 0.12
N LEU A 88 3.13 9.93 -0.23
CA LEU A 88 2.47 10.90 0.64
C LEU A 88 1.31 11.56 -0.08
N ILE A 89 0.32 11.96 0.70
CA ILE A 89 -0.72 12.91 0.33
C ILE A 89 -0.28 14.28 0.86
N LEU A 90 -0.31 15.27 -0.01
CA LEU A 90 0.03 16.67 0.30
C LEU A 90 -1.18 17.54 -0.01
N ASP A 91 -2.05 17.74 0.97
CA ASP A 91 -3.33 18.42 0.82
C ASP A 91 -3.27 19.85 1.38
N ARG A 92 -3.72 20.82 0.58
CA ARG A 92 -3.72 22.25 0.95
C ARG A 92 -5.07 22.71 1.45
N SER A 93 -6.12 22.01 1.13
CA SER A 93 -7.50 22.39 1.43
C SER A 93 -8.01 21.73 2.71
N GLY A 94 -7.80 20.40 2.85
CA GLY A 94 -8.38 19.66 3.96
C GLY A 94 -7.68 18.33 4.28
N CYS A 95 -8.44 17.37 4.75
CA CYS A 95 -8.03 15.99 4.93
C CYS A 95 -9.06 15.08 4.25
N HIS A 96 -8.63 14.13 3.44
CA HIS A 96 -9.50 13.20 2.72
C HIS A 96 -10.43 12.35 3.62
N PHE A 97 -10.16 12.26 4.90
CA PHE A 97 -10.97 11.53 5.88
C PHE A 97 -11.86 12.43 6.75
N ASP A 98 -11.88 13.75 6.49
CA ASP A 98 -12.71 14.72 7.20
C ASP A 98 -13.68 15.39 6.21
N ALA A 99 -14.91 14.91 6.21
CA ALA A 99 -15.95 15.45 5.33
C ALA A 99 -16.53 16.80 5.75
N SER A 100 -16.03 17.40 6.86
CA SER A 100 -16.49 18.72 7.34
C SER A 100 -15.94 19.87 6.50
N TYR A 101 -14.84 19.63 5.78
CA TYR A 101 -14.17 20.61 4.94
C TYR A 101 -13.76 19.97 3.61
N PRO A 102 -13.85 20.71 2.49
CA PRO A 102 -13.36 20.19 1.21
C PRO A 102 -11.85 19.90 1.30
N CYS A 103 -11.41 18.87 0.62
CA CYS A 103 -10.00 18.52 0.45
C CYS A 103 -9.61 18.49 -1.02
N ASP A 104 -8.31 18.42 -1.32
CA ASP A 104 -7.85 18.44 -2.71
C ASP A 104 -8.34 17.19 -3.49
N LEU A 105 -8.49 16.03 -2.82
CA LEU A 105 -9.12 14.85 -3.43
C LEU A 105 -10.59 15.11 -3.79
N GLU A 106 -11.34 15.73 -2.89
CA GLU A 106 -12.75 16.03 -3.13
C GLU A 106 -12.91 17.04 -4.27
N ASN A 107 -12.00 18.02 -4.36
CA ASN A 107 -11.94 18.94 -5.49
C ASN A 107 -11.70 18.22 -6.83
N ILE A 108 -10.80 17.23 -6.88
CA ILE A 108 -10.60 16.37 -8.06
C ILE A 108 -11.89 15.62 -8.38
N LEU A 109 -12.50 14.96 -7.41
CA LEU A 109 -13.71 14.14 -7.61
C LEU A 109 -14.91 14.98 -8.08
N HIS A 110 -14.99 16.25 -7.70
CA HIS A 110 -16.06 17.16 -8.11
C HIS A 110 -15.82 17.80 -9.49
N HIS A 111 -14.61 18.29 -9.73
CA HIS A 111 -14.36 19.21 -10.83
C HIS A 111 -13.57 18.62 -11.99
N ASP A 112 -12.70 17.63 -11.75
CA ASP A 112 -12.00 16.96 -12.83
C ASP A 112 -13.00 16.11 -13.65
N PRO A 113 -13.01 16.20 -14.99
CA PRO A 113 -13.87 15.39 -15.82
C PRO A 113 -13.70 13.90 -15.62
N LEU A 114 -12.50 13.42 -15.29
CA LEU A 114 -12.13 12.01 -15.15
C LEU A 114 -12.59 11.18 -16.37
N LYS A 115 -12.39 11.72 -17.57
CA LYS A 115 -12.85 11.13 -18.85
C LYS A 115 -11.69 10.71 -19.76
N ASP A 116 -10.46 11.01 -19.37
CA ASP A 116 -9.27 10.60 -20.12
C ASP A 116 -9.20 9.08 -20.19
N THR A 117 -9.25 8.54 -21.42
CA THR A 117 -9.32 7.10 -21.68
C THR A 117 -8.06 6.39 -21.18
N ASP A 118 -6.89 6.99 -21.37
CA ASP A 118 -5.60 6.39 -20.93
C ASP A 118 -5.52 6.36 -19.41
N LEU A 119 -5.96 7.43 -18.74
CA LEU A 119 -6.05 7.48 -17.27
C LEU A 119 -6.99 6.40 -16.73
N LEU A 120 -8.17 6.23 -17.34
CA LEU A 120 -9.15 5.24 -16.89
C LEU A 120 -8.68 3.81 -17.20
N CYS A 121 -8.04 3.58 -18.33
CA CYS A 121 -7.43 2.29 -18.66
C CYS A 121 -6.32 1.93 -17.65
N ARG A 122 -5.43 2.87 -17.32
CA ARG A 122 -4.42 2.71 -16.26
C ARG A 122 -5.06 2.39 -14.91
N ALA A 123 -6.14 3.08 -14.56
CA ALA A 123 -6.87 2.83 -13.31
C ALA A 123 -7.42 1.40 -13.26
N GLU A 124 -8.05 0.93 -14.32
CA GLU A 124 -8.58 -0.43 -14.38
C GLU A 124 -7.49 -1.50 -14.34
N GLN A 125 -6.40 -1.32 -15.07
CA GLN A 125 -5.24 -2.21 -15.03
C GLN A 125 -4.63 -2.27 -13.63
N ALA A 126 -4.49 -1.11 -12.96
CA ALA A 126 -3.97 -1.05 -11.60
C ALA A 126 -4.92 -1.72 -10.59
N ILE A 127 -6.24 -1.56 -10.72
CA ILE A 127 -7.23 -2.27 -9.89
C ILE A 127 -7.09 -3.78 -10.05
N MET A 128 -7.04 -4.29 -11.27
CA MET A 128 -6.84 -5.73 -11.52
C MET A 128 -5.53 -6.21 -10.89
N ARG A 129 -4.44 -5.49 -11.11
CA ARG A 129 -3.12 -5.82 -10.60
C ARG A 129 -3.09 -5.86 -9.07
N ILE A 130 -3.71 -4.89 -8.41
CA ILE A 130 -3.83 -4.80 -6.94
C ILE A 130 -4.59 -6.01 -6.39
N ARG A 131 -5.68 -6.40 -7.03
CA ARG A 131 -6.48 -7.58 -6.65
C ARG A 131 -5.70 -8.88 -6.82
N ASP A 132 -5.15 -9.10 -8.01
CA ASP A 132 -4.47 -10.36 -8.37
C ASP A 132 -3.21 -10.61 -7.52
N ASN A 133 -2.49 -9.54 -7.15
CA ASN A 133 -1.31 -9.63 -6.30
C ASN A 133 -1.60 -9.42 -4.80
N HIS A 134 -2.89 -9.29 -4.44
CA HIS A 134 -3.32 -9.07 -3.07
C HIS A 134 -2.63 -7.87 -2.41
N ILE A 135 -2.54 -6.73 -3.11
CA ILE A 135 -1.95 -5.50 -2.58
C ILE A 135 -3.01 -4.70 -1.82
N SER A 136 -2.67 -4.22 -0.63
CA SER A 136 -3.50 -3.38 0.23
C SER A 136 -2.63 -2.28 0.89
N LYS A 137 -3.23 -1.48 1.76
CA LYS A 137 -2.50 -0.46 2.53
C LYS A 137 -1.34 -1.05 3.32
N TYR A 138 -1.55 -2.21 3.94
CA TYR A 138 -0.55 -3.02 4.64
C TYR A 138 -0.59 -4.44 4.11
N ASN A 139 0.57 -5.04 3.89
CA ASN A 139 0.72 -6.25 3.11
C ASN A 139 1.32 -7.43 3.88
N ALA A 140 1.41 -7.31 5.22
CA ALA A 140 1.92 -8.35 6.11
C ALA A 140 0.85 -9.39 6.40
N PHE A 141 0.45 -10.14 5.38
CA PHE A 141 -0.51 -11.25 5.48
C PHE A 141 -0.15 -12.40 4.53
N GLU A 142 -0.63 -13.58 4.87
CA GLU A 142 -0.44 -14.78 4.07
C GLU A 142 -1.58 -14.95 3.06
N THR A 143 -1.22 -15.26 1.82
CA THR A 143 -2.20 -15.57 0.76
C THR A 143 -2.53 -17.06 0.67
N THR A 144 -1.74 -17.92 1.33
CA THR A 144 -1.94 -19.36 1.39
C THR A 144 -2.89 -19.77 2.51
N GLN A 145 -3.28 -18.85 3.37
CA GLN A 145 -4.20 -19.11 4.48
C GLN A 145 -5.64 -19.13 3.94
N SER A 146 -6.36 -20.21 4.22
CA SER A 146 -7.75 -20.36 3.79
C SER A 146 -8.64 -19.29 4.48
N PRO A 147 -9.42 -18.51 3.71
CA PRO A 147 -10.43 -17.64 4.28
C PRO A 147 -11.57 -18.48 4.90
N PRO A 148 -12.47 -17.84 5.67
CA PRO A 148 -13.71 -18.48 6.09
C PRO A 148 -14.52 -19.00 4.88
N ALA A 149 -15.36 -20.03 5.09
CA ALA A 149 -16.25 -20.53 4.06
C ALA A 149 -17.12 -19.39 3.50
N PRO A 150 -17.28 -19.27 2.16
CA PRO A 150 -18.05 -18.18 1.54
C PRO A 150 -19.50 -18.11 2.02
N GLY A 151 -20.14 -16.94 1.84
CA GLY A 151 -21.54 -16.71 2.23
C GLY A 151 -21.69 -15.91 3.52
N TYR A 152 -20.63 -15.31 4.02
CA TYR A 152 -20.64 -14.48 5.23
C TYR A 152 -20.80 -12.98 4.94
N VAL A 153 -21.23 -12.25 5.95
CA VAL A 153 -21.19 -10.78 5.98
C VAL A 153 -19.86 -10.34 6.59
N LEU A 154 -19.13 -9.47 5.91
CA LEU A 154 -17.87 -8.92 6.40
C LEU A 154 -18.12 -7.59 7.12
N VAL A 155 -17.82 -7.51 8.41
CA VAL A 155 -17.82 -6.29 9.22
C VAL A 155 -16.38 -5.86 9.47
N ILE A 156 -16.04 -4.64 9.10
CA ILE A 156 -14.67 -4.13 9.18
C ILE A 156 -14.50 -3.32 10.45
N ASP A 157 -13.65 -3.81 11.38
CA ASP A 157 -13.25 -3.10 12.58
C ASP A 157 -12.17 -2.03 12.27
N GLN A 158 -12.07 -1.03 13.12
CA GLN A 158 -11.05 0.02 13.05
C GLN A 158 -10.40 0.21 14.42
N THR A 159 -9.23 0.86 14.44
CA THR A 159 -8.51 1.15 15.68
C THR A 159 -9.24 2.20 16.51
N PHE A 160 -9.31 1.98 17.81
CA PHE A 160 -9.91 2.93 18.74
C PHE A 160 -9.23 4.30 18.67
N GLY A 161 -10.05 5.37 18.58
CA GLY A 161 -9.56 6.74 18.48
C GLY A 161 -8.85 7.06 17.16
N ASP A 162 -9.21 6.37 16.07
CA ASP A 162 -8.76 6.71 14.71
C ASP A 162 -9.16 8.14 14.33
N ALA A 163 -8.30 8.83 13.54
CA ALA A 163 -8.55 10.22 13.16
C ALA A 163 -9.78 10.37 12.28
N ALA A 164 -10.02 9.43 11.36
CA ALA A 164 -11.19 9.44 10.50
C ALA A 164 -12.49 9.24 11.28
N LEU A 165 -12.47 8.41 12.33
CA LEU A 165 -13.63 8.22 13.23
C LEU A 165 -13.92 9.48 14.02
N ARG A 166 -12.89 10.14 14.57
CA ARG A 166 -13.08 11.40 15.29
C ARG A 166 -13.63 12.50 14.37
N ALA A 167 -13.10 12.61 13.15
CA ALA A 167 -13.56 13.59 12.17
C ALA A 167 -15.03 13.39 11.78
N SER A 168 -15.50 12.16 11.67
CA SER A 168 -16.90 11.83 11.34
C SER A 168 -17.83 11.79 12.57
N GLY A 169 -17.30 12.02 13.78
CA GLY A 169 -18.04 11.88 15.03
C GLY A 169 -18.49 10.44 15.33
N ALA A 170 -17.82 9.45 14.73
CA ALA A 170 -18.15 8.06 14.90
C ALA A 170 -17.38 7.43 16.08
N GLY A 171 -18.08 6.58 16.84
CA GLY A 171 -17.53 5.91 18.00
C GLY A 171 -18.19 4.56 18.26
N LYS A 172 -18.20 4.12 19.51
CA LYS A 172 -18.72 2.81 19.93
C LYS A 172 -20.19 2.58 19.54
N ALA A 173 -21.00 3.66 19.53
CA ALA A 173 -22.40 3.58 19.16
C ALA A 173 -22.59 3.20 17.69
N GLU A 174 -21.82 3.81 16.81
CA GLU A 174 -21.88 3.56 15.36
C GLU A 174 -21.39 2.15 15.01
N PHE A 175 -20.35 1.63 15.69
CA PHE A 175 -19.91 0.24 15.54
C PHE A 175 -20.99 -0.76 15.98
N LYS A 176 -21.67 -0.51 17.10
CA LYS A 176 -22.80 -1.33 17.55
C LYS A 176 -23.97 -1.26 16.56
N ALA A 177 -24.31 -0.06 16.08
CA ALA A 177 -25.37 0.13 15.08
C ALA A 177 -25.05 -0.58 13.76
N MET A 178 -23.80 -0.54 13.32
CA MET A 178 -23.32 -1.24 12.13
C MET A 178 -23.47 -2.76 12.28
N LEU A 179 -23.03 -3.34 13.39
CA LEU A 179 -23.17 -4.78 13.66
C LEU A 179 -24.65 -5.19 13.77
N ALA A 180 -25.47 -4.39 14.45
CA ALA A 180 -26.90 -4.64 14.56
C ALA A 180 -27.62 -4.58 13.20
N ALA A 181 -27.22 -3.65 12.32
CA ALA A 181 -27.73 -3.57 10.95
C ALA A 181 -27.33 -4.80 10.13
N ALA A 182 -26.06 -5.22 10.22
CA ALA A 182 -25.57 -6.41 9.52
C ALA A 182 -26.38 -7.67 9.90
N ARG A 183 -26.65 -7.85 11.21
CA ARG A 183 -27.49 -8.97 11.71
C ARG A 183 -28.94 -8.90 11.21
N ARG A 184 -29.54 -7.73 11.25
CA ARG A 184 -30.93 -7.52 10.85
C ARG A 184 -31.13 -7.72 9.35
N GLU A 185 -30.16 -7.26 8.54
CA GLU A 185 -30.24 -7.30 7.08
C GLU A 185 -29.84 -8.67 6.51
N HIS A 186 -29.12 -9.48 7.29
CA HIS A 186 -28.67 -10.83 6.93
C HIS A 186 -28.84 -11.82 8.10
N PRO A 187 -30.08 -12.15 8.49
CA PRO A 187 -30.36 -12.93 9.71
C PRO A 187 -29.78 -14.36 9.65
N ASP A 188 -29.69 -14.94 8.45
CA ASP A 188 -29.24 -16.33 8.25
C ASP A 188 -27.75 -16.45 7.94
N ALA A 189 -27.03 -15.32 7.78
CA ALA A 189 -25.63 -15.33 7.43
C ALA A 189 -24.72 -15.24 8.66
N ASN A 190 -23.59 -15.95 8.60
CA ASN A 190 -22.51 -15.74 9.54
C ASN A 190 -21.88 -14.35 9.36
N ILE A 191 -21.48 -13.72 10.45
CA ILE A 191 -20.80 -12.44 10.44
C ILE A 191 -19.33 -12.64 10.81
N ILE A 192 -18.45 -12.17 9.94
CA ILE A 192 -17.01 -12.14 10.20
C ILE A 192 -16.59 -10.71 10.50
N ILE A 193 -16.15 -10.45 11.73
CA ILE A 193 -15.59 -9.16 12.13
C ILE A 193 -14.09 -9.19 11.87
N LYS A 194 -13.62 -8.42 10.90
CA LYS A 194 -12.18 -8.32 10.54
C LYS A 194 -11.50 -7.29 11.43
N SER A 195 -10.60 -7.76 12.29
CA SER A 195 -9.77 -6.89 13.13
C SER A 195 -8.74 -6.11 12.29
N HIS A 196 -8.45 -4.87 12.70
CA HIS A 196 -7.43 -4.03 12.06
C HIS A 196 -6.01 -4.60 12.27
N ALA A 197 -5.11 -4.37 11.31
CA ALA A 197 -3.72 -4.87 11.37
C ALA A 197 -2.97 -4.42 12.64
N GLU A 198 -3.11 -3.15 13.05
CA GLU A 198 -2.50 -2.64 14.29
C GLU A 198 -3.10 -3.27 15.56
N THR A 199 -4.36 -3.73 15.51
CA THR A 199 -5.00 -4.44 16.62
C THR A 199 -4.47 -5.86 16.72
N ILE A 200 -4.31 -6.53 15.58
CA ILE A 200 -3.71 -7.88 15.50
C ILE A 200 -2.26 -7.87 16.05
N LEU A 201 -1.51 -6.82 15.75
CA LEU A 201 -0.13 -6.63 16.24
C LEU A 201 -0.05 -6.12 17.69
N GLY A 202 -1.18 -5.88 18.36
CA GLY A 202 -1.20 -5.39 19.74
C GLY A 202 -0.84 -3.91 19.92
N HIS A 203 -0.70 -3.14 18.83
CA HIS A 203 -0.35 -1.71 18.91
C HIS A 203 -1.50 -0.82 19.38
N ARG A 204 -2.76 -1.19 19.04
CA ARG A 204 -3.97 -0.45 19.38
C ARG A 204 -5.16 -1.41 19.54
N ARG A 205 -6.09 -1.12 20.44
CA ARG A 205 -7.34 -1.87 20.54
C ARG A 205 -8.29 -1.51 19.38
N GLY A 206 -9.17 -2.45 19.00
CA GLY A 206 -10.29 -2.21 18.12
C GLY A 206 -11.53 -1.73 18.88
N TYR A 207 -12.65 -1.64 18.19
CA TYR A 207 -13.97 -1.39 18.78
C TYR A 207 -14.68 -2.69 19.16
N PHE A 208 -14.35 -3.79 18.48
CA PHE A 208 -14.84 -5.13 18.79
C PHE A 208 -13.81 -5.96 19.55
N SER A 209 -14.30 -6.91 20.32
CA SER A 209 -13.53 -7.83 21.14
C SER A 209 -14.12 -9.23 21.13
N ALA A 210 -13.50 -10.18 21.82
CA ALA A 210 -14.04 -11.54 21.97
C ALA A 210 -15.44 -11.55 22.63
N ALA A 211 -15.80 -10.53 23.40
CA ALA A 211 -17.12 -10.41 24.01
C ALA A 211 -18.25 -10.13 23.00
N ASP A 212 -17.92 -9.70 21.79
CA ASP A 212 -18.89 -9.46 20.72
C ASP A 212 -19.12 -10.72 19.86
N ALA A 213 -18.35 -11.79 20.07
CA ALA A 213 -18.50 -13.07 19.38
C ALA A 213 -19.72 -13.85 19.91
N THR A 214 -20.40 -14.55 18.98
CA THR A 214 -21.52 -15.48 19.27
C THR A 214 -21.37 -16.68 18.34
N ASP A 215 -22.31 -17.59 18.34
CA ASP A 215 -22.34 -18.75 17.45
C ASP A 215 -22.32 -18.32 15.95
N THR A 216 -22.94 -17.20 15.62
CA THR A 216 -23.03 -16.64 14.26
C THR A 216 -22.09 -15.46 14.00
N ILE A 217 -21.41 -14.93 15.03
CA ILE A 217 -20.48 -13.81 14.92
C ILE A 217 -19.09 -14.24 15.33
N ARG A 218 -18.14 -14.15 14.42
CA ARG A 218 -16.74 -14.54 14.63
C ARG A 218 -15.79 -13.37 14.46
N LEU A 219 -14.91 -13.16 15.43
CA LEU A 219 -13.80 -12.20 15.32
C LEU A 219 -12.63 -12.85 14.56
N LEU A 220 -12.20 -12.22 13.47
CA LEU A 220 -11.09 -12.67 12.64
C LEU A 220 -9.86 -11.81 12.92
N ALA A 221 -8.98 -12.31 13.79
CA ALA A 221 -7.69 -11.69 14.11
C ALA A 221 -6.52 -12.23 13.26
N THR A 222 -6.78 -13.20 12.40
CA THR A 222 -5.77 -13.79 11.53
C THR A 222 -5.43 -12.83 10.37
N PRO A 223 -4.15 -12.66 10.00
CA PRO A 223 -3.75 -11.79 8.90
C PRO A 223 -4.00 -12.47 7.55
N ILE A 224 -5.25 -12.45 7.09
CA ILE A 224 -5.71 -12.91 5.78
C ILE A 224 -5.80 -11.72 4.84
N SER A 225 -5.56 -11.97 3.55
CA SER A 225 -5.73 -10.96 2.50
C SER A 225 -7.13 -10.35 2.48
N PRO A 226 -7.27 -9.02 2.45
CA PRO A 226 -8.57 -8.38 2.28
C PRO A 226 -9.32 -8.88 1.04
N TRP A 227 -8.62 -9.12 -0.04
CA TRP A 227 -9.19 -9.57 -1.31
C TRP A 227 -9.84 -10.95 -1.19
N GLN A 228 -9.18 -11.92 -0.53
CA GLN A 228 -9.77 -13.22 -0.24
C GLN A 228 -11.02 -13.10 0.65
N LEU A 229 -11.05 -12.11 1.55
CA LEU A 229 -12.22 -11.88 2.38
C LEU A 229 -13.37 -11.25 1.59
N PHE A 230 -13.08 -10.40 0.63
CA PHE A 230 -14.13 -9.86 -0.26
C PHE A 230 -14.70 -10.93 -1.17
N ASP A 231 -13.90 -11.83 -1.73
CA ASP A 231 -14.37 -12.90 -2.61
C ASP A 231 -15.41 -13.84 -1.94
N GLY A 232 -15.30 -14.04 -0.62
CA GLY A 232 -16.26 -14.87 0.13
C GLY A 232 -17.43 -14.09 0.75
N ALA A 233 -17.40 -12.77 0.75
CA ALA A 233 -18.39 -11.93 1.41
C ALA A 233 -19.63 -11.68 0.54
N ILE A 234 -20.84 -11.85 1.09
CA ILE A 234 -22.10 -11.47 0.43
C ILE A 234 -22.44 -9.99 0.65
N ALA A 235 -21.93 -9.38 1.70
CA ALA A 235 -22.07 -7.96 2.00
C ALA A 235 -20.87 -7.48 2.83
N VAL A 236 -20.56 -6.18 2.72
CA VAL A 236 -19.44 -5.54 3.44
C VAL A 236 -19.97 -4.33 4.21
N TYR A 237 -19.64 -4.24 5.49
CA TYR A 237 -20.04 -3.17 6.40
C TYR A 237 -18.82 -2.48 6.99
N THR A 238 -18.80 -1.16 6.96
CA THR A 238 -17.69 -0.36 7.46
C THR A 238 -18.15 1.00 7.99
N ILE A 239 -17.37 1.61 8.87
CA ILE A 239 -17.59 3.02 9.24
C ILE A 239 -16.87 3.93 8.22
N SER A 240 -15.53 3.96 8.26
CA SER A 240 -14.72 4.81 7.39
C SER A 240 -13.36 4.17 7.04
N SER A 241 -13.27 2.84 7.16
CA SER A 241 -12.05 2.12 6.85
C SER A 241 -11.70 2.22 5.37
N GLN A 242 -10.41 2.32 5.05
CA GLN A 242 -9.93 2.20 3.67
C GLN A 242 -10.31 0.85 3.03
N MET A 243 -10.49 -0.22 3.81
CA MET A 243 -11.02 -1.48 3.28
C MET A 243 -12.41 -1.33 2.63
N GLY A 244 -13.21 -0.31 2.98
CA GLY A 244 -14.43 -0.01 2.26
C GLY A 244 -14.18 0.47 0.82
N PHE A 245 -13.13 1.25 0.59
CA PHE A 245 -12.67 1.58 -0.75
C PHE A 245 -12.17 0.33 -1.49
N GLU A 246 -11.36 -0.49 -0.85
CA GLU A 246 -10.89 -1.76 -1.43
C GLU A 246 -12.07 -2.71 -1.75
N ALA A 247 -13.13 -2.72 -0.95
CA ALA A 247 -14.36 -3.46 -1.26
C ALA A 247 -15.06 -2.96 -2.52
N ILE A 248 -15.10 -1.64 -2.76
CA ILE A 248 -15.60 -1.06 -4.03
C ILE A 248 -14.74 -1.56 -5.19
N LEU A 249 -13.42 -1.56 -5.05
CA LEU A 249 -12.52 -2.07 -6.07
C LEU A 249 -12.70 -3.57 -6.34
N ALA A 250 -13.08 -4.34 -5.32
CA ALA A 250 -13.43 -5.75 -5.44
C ALA A 250 -14.78 -6.01 -6.12
N GLY A 251 -15.61 -4.96 -6.31
CA GLY A 251 -16.92 -5.06 -6.95
C GLY A 251 -18.11 -5.05 -5.99
N HIS A 252 -17.86 -4.86 -4.67
CA HIS A 252 -18.93 -4.71 -3.69
C HIS A 252 -19.51 -3.29 -3.69
N THR A 253 -20.71 -3.17 -3.14
CA THR A 253 -21.33 -1.90 -2.76
C THR A 253 -21.40 -1.87 -1.23
N PRO A 254 -20.34 -1.41 -0.53
CA PRO A 254 -20.27 -1.49 0.91
C PRO A 254 -21.31 -0.62 1.61
N HIS A 255 -21.85 -1.09 2.74
CA HIS A 255 -22.67 -0.32 3.65
C HIS A 255 -21.78 0.54 4.54
N VAL A 256 -21.87 1.87 4.40
CA VAL A 256 -20.99 2.84 5.04
C VAL A 256 -21.71 3.61 6.11
N PHE A 257 -21.22 3.57 7.35
CA PHE A 257 -21.80 4.22 8.52
C PHE A 257 -21.10 5.53 8.91
N GLY A 258 -19.99 5.86 8.26
CA GLY A 258 -19.26 7.12 8.37
C GLY A 258 -19.36 7.95 7.10
N GLN A 259 -18.39 8.85 6.94
CA GLN A 259 -18.31 9.74 5.77
C GLN A 259 -16.89 9.73 5.15
N PRO A 260 -16.37 8.56 4.76
CA PRO A 260 -15.04 8.47 4.12
C PRO A 260 -15.05 9.10 2.73
N PHE A 261 -13.85 9.29 2.16
CA PHE A 261 -13.69 9.92 0.84
C PHE A 261 -14.41 9.19 -0.30
N TYR A 262 -14.66 7.89 -0.17
CA TYR A 262 -15.30 7.06 -1.19
C TYR A 262 -16.83 6.97 -1.07
N ALA A 263 -17.42 7.52 0.01
CA ALA A 263 -18.87 7.57 0.21
C ALA A 263 -19.51 8.74 -0.57
N GLY A 264 -20.76 8.62 -0.97
CA GLY A 264 -21.54 9.67 -1.63
C GLY A 264 -21.37 9.79 -3.15
N TRP A 265 -20.66 8.86 -3.78
CA TRP A 265 -20.39 8.87 -5.23
C TRP A 265 -21.16 7.79 -6.02
N GLY A 266 -22.19 7.19 -5.43
CA GLY A 266 -22.98 6.13 -6.05
C GLY A 266 -22.37 4.73 -6.01
N LEU A 267 -21.23 4.55 -5.31
CA LEU A 267 -20.50 3.28 -5.23
C LEU A 267 -20.65 2.56 -3.86
N SER A 268 -21.40 3.15 -2.95
CA SER A 268 -21.65 2.65 -1.59
C SER A 268 -23.11 2.87 -1.17
N LYS A 269 -23.56 2.13 -0.15
CA LYS A 269 -24.83 2.34 0.53
C LYS A 269 -24.58 3.17 1.79
N ASP A 270 -24.74 4.47 1.69
CA ASP A 270 -24.36 5.40 2.74
C ASP A 270 -25.48 5.56 3.75
N ARG A 271 -25.19 5.28 5.03
CA ARG A 271 -26.12 5.44 6.17
C ARG A 271 -26.10 6.85 6.74
N LYS A 272 -25.05 7.60 6.45
CA LYS A 272 -24.90 8.98 6.86
C LYS A 272 -24.73 9.84 5.59
N PRO A 273 -25.60 10.83 5.35
CA PRO A 273 -25.50 11.66 4.17
C PRO A 273 -24.15 12.37 4.06
N THR A 274 -23.61 12.45 2.85
CA THR A 274 -22.43 13.23 2.52
C THR A 274 -22.90 14.51 1.79
N THR A 275 -22.92 15.63 2.49
CA THR A 275 -23.37 16.89 1.91
C THR A 275 -22.43 17.32 0.78
N GLY A 276 -23.00 17.72 -0.35
CA GLY A 276 -22.25 18.25 -1.50
C GLY A 276 -21.78 17.20 -2.53
N ARG A 277 -21.72 15.92 -2.20
CA ARG A 277 -21.32 14.87 -3.14
C ARG A 277 -22.53 14.38 -3.95
N THR A 278 -22.72 14.97 -5.11
CA THR A 278 -23.88 14.69 -5.99
C THR A 278 -23.53 13.95 -7.28
N ARG A 279 -22.22 13.86 -7.59
CA ARG A 279 -21.73 13.22 -8.80
C ARG A 279 -21.73 11.69 -8.64
N ILE A 280 -22.16 10.99 -9.66
CA ILE A 280 -22.04 9.53 -9.74
C ILE A 280 -20.75 9.20 -10.49
N LEU A 281 -19.90 8.41 -9.89
CA LEU A 281 -18.60 8.02 -10.43
C LEU A 281 -18.56 6.52 -10.75
N SER A 282 -17.75 6.17 -11.74
CA SER A 282 -17.33 4.78 -11.90
C SER A 282 -16.20 4.43 -10.90
N ARG A 283 -16.02 3.13 -10.70
CA ARG A 283 -14.91 2.60 -9.88
C ARG A 283 -13.55 3.06 -10.38
N ALA A 284 -13.34 3.07 -11.71
CA ALA A 284 -12.11 3.55 -12.33
C ALA A 284 -11.89 5.05 -12.08
N GLN A 285 -12.92 5.86 -12.15
CA GLN A 285 -12.84 7.30 -11.88
C GLN A 285 -12.46 7.59 -10.42
N LEU A 286 -13.11 6.92 -9.47
CA LEU A 286 -12.78 7.05 -8.05
C LEU A 286 -11.33 6.60 -7.78
N PHE A 287 -10.91 5.49 -8.39
CA PHE A 287 -9.54 4.99 -8.28
C PHE A 287 -8.53 5.97 -8.89
N ALA A 288 -8.77 6.46 -10.11
CA ALA A 288 -7.88 7.40 -10.79
C ALA A 288 -7.64 8.65 -9.95
N ALA A 289 -8.70 9.24 -9.40
CA ALA A 289 -8.59 10.40 -8.52
C ALA A 289 -7.78 10.07 -7.25
N ALA A 290 -8.16 9.00 -6.54
CA ALA A 290 -7.58 8.69 -5.23
C ALA A 290 -6.16 8.11 -5.31
N MET A 291 -5.82 7.36 -6.36
CA MET A 291 -4.58 6.59 -6.40
C MET A 291 -3.56 7.11 -7.41
N ILE A 292 -4.01 7.78 -8.48
CA ILE A 292 -3.11 8.25 -9.54
C ILE A 292 -2.89 9.77 -9.43
N LEU A 293 -3.97 10.56 -9.29
CA LEU A 293 -3.88 12.02 -9.35
C LEU A 293 -3.56 12.69 -8.01
N TYR A 294 -4.05 12.15 -6.91
CA TYR A 294 -3.96 12.80 -5.60
C TYR A 294 -2.66 12.55 -4.84
N PRO A 295 -2.12 11.31 -4.75
CA PRO A 295 -0.89 11.04 -4.02
C PRO A 295 0.37 11.39 -4.81
N ILE A 296 1.45 11.64 -4.07
CA ILE A 296 2.81 11.67 -4.60
C ILE A 296 3.49 10.36 -4.21
N TRP A 297 3.93 9.60 -5.22
CA TRP A 297 4.58 8.32 -5.06
C TRP A 297 6.10 8.44 -5.11
N TYR A 298 6.80 7.51 -4.45
CA TYR A 298 8.24 7.53 -4.29
C TYR A 298 8.87 6.14 -4.41
N ASP A 299 9.87 6.05 -5.27
CA ASP A 299 10.72 4.87 -5.43
C ASP A 299 11.98 5.01 -4.54
N PRO A 300 12.06 4.23 -3.43
CA PRO A 300 13.21 4.30 -2.52
C PRO A 300 14.48 3.65 -3.08
N TYR A 301 14.37 2.85 -4.14
CA TYR A 301 15.51 2.17 -4.75
C TYR A 301 16.23 3.03 -5.78
N ARG A 302 15.46 3.87 -6.48
CA ARG A 302 15.99 4.84 -7.45
C ARG A 302 16.07 6.25 -6.88
N ASP A 303 15.59 6.45 -5.65
CA ASP A 303 15.54 7.74 -4.95
C ASP A 303 14.91 8.86 -5.80
N ARG A 304 13.71 8.61 -6.33
CA ARG A 304 12.96 9.55 -7.18
C ARG A 304 11.45 9.49 -6.92
N LEU A 305 10.75 10.57 -7.30
CA LEU A 305 9.30 10.49 -7.45
C LEU A 305 8.97 9.58 -8.64
N CYS A 306 7.86 8.88 -8.56
CA CYS A 306 7.52 7.84 -9.51
C CYS A 306 6.00 7.76 -9.74
N ALA A 307 5.57 6.90 -10.65
CA ALA A 307 4.18 6.59 -10.89
C ALA A 307 3.66 5.54 -9.90
N LEU A 308 2.33 5.35 -9.85
CA LEU A 308 1.69 4.31 -9.05
C LEU A 308 2.20 2.92 -9.41
N GLU A 309 2.43 2.67 -10.69
CA GLU A 309 2.86 1.38 -11.24
C GLU A 309 4.24 0.96 -10.68
N ASP A 310 5.19 1.89 -10.53
CA ASP A 310 6.48 1.64 -9.87
C ASP A 310 6.29 1.21 -8.41
N VAL A 311 5.31 1.81 -7.70
CA VAL A 311 5.00 1.43 -6.30
C VAL A 311 4.36 0.05 -6.23
N LEU A 312 3.52 -0.31 -7.21
CA LEU A 312 2.97 -1.67 -7.29
C LEU A 312 4.08 -2.70 -7.49
N ASP A 313 5.06 -2.46 -8.39
CA ASP A 313 6.25 -3.30 -8.56
C ASP A 313 6.99 -3.52 -7.23
N ILE A 314 7.19 -2.42 -6.50
CA ILE A 314 7.88 -2.43 -5.22
C ILE A 314 7.11 -3.23 -4.16
N LEU A 315 5.79 -3.00 -4.03
CA LEU A 315 4.97 -3.69 -3.04
C LEU A 315 4.82 -5.18 -3.35
N GLU A 316 4.67 -5.55 -4.60
CA GLU A 316 4.65 -6.95 -5.03
C GLU A 316 5.95 -7.68 -4.63
N ALA A 317 7.10 -7.07 -4.93
CA ALA A 317 8.40 -7.64 -4.59
C ALA A 317 8.60 -7.73 -3.07
N GLN A 318 8.26 -6.66 -2.33
CA GLN A 318 8.42 -6.62 -0.88
C GLN A 318 7.45 -7.56 -0.16
N SER A 319 6.20 -7.66 -0.62
CA SER A 319 5.19 -8.55 -0.03
C SER A 319 5.54 -10.02 -0.28
N ARG A 320 6.05 -10.35 -1.46
CA ARG A 320 6.57 -11.68 -1.77
C ARG A 320 7.74 -12.04 -0.87
N ALA A 321 8.74 -11.16 -0.77
CA ALA A 321 9.88 -11.37 0.11
C ALA A 321 9.45 -11.53 1.58
N TRP A 322 8.48 -10.73 2.05
CA TRP A 322 7.95 -10.86 3.40
C TRP A 322 7.26 -12.22 3.61
N ARG A 323 6.39 -12.64 2.70
CA ARG A 323 5.71 -13.96 2.76
C ARG A 323 6.73 -15.10 2.81
N ASP A 324 7.87 -14.94 2.14
CA ASP A 324 8.94 -15.92 2.18
C ASP A 324 9.73 -15.89 3.49
N ASP A 325 10.00 -14.74 4.07
CA ASP A 325 10.99 -14.55 5.12
C ASP A 325 10.42 -14.31 6.53
N HIS A 326 9.14 -13.90 6.67
CA HIS A 326 8.59 -13.44 7.96
C HIS A 326 8.59 -14.50 9.06
N ARG A 327 8.55 -15.78 8.72
CA ARG A 327 8.66 -16.89 9.67
C ARG A 327 10.08 -17.10 10.15
N GLY A 328 11.05 -16.52 9.47
CA GLY A 328 12.48 -16.61 9.75
C GLY A 328 13.11 -17.89 9.20
N TRP A 329 14.43 -17.91 9.28
CA TRP A 329 15.26 -18.92 8.70
C TRP A 329 16.19 -19.56 9.74
N VAL A 330 16.47 -20.85 9.55
CA VAL A 330 17.53 -21.59 10.25
C VAL A 330 18.58 -21.96 9.21
N ALA A 331 19.82 -21.57 9.39
CA ALA A 331 20.92 -21.89 8.49
C ALA A 331 21.90 -22.84 9.15
N CYS A 332 22.05 -24.05 8.57
CA CYS A 332 22.93 -25.09 9.08
C CYS A 332 24.24 -25.15 8.29
N GLY A 333 25.35 -25.51 8.96
CA GLY A 333 26.66 -25.70 8.32
C GLY A 333 27.29 -24.44 7.74
N MET A 334 26.80 -23.25 8.12
CA MET A 334 27.21 -21.98 7.54
C MET A 334 28.52 -21.47 8.11
N ARG A 335 29.53 -21.26 7.25
CA ARG A 335 30.81 -20.63 7.62
C ARG A 335 30.59 -19.23 8.17
N LEU A 336 31.37 -18.83 9.18
CA LEU A 336 31.19 -17.55 9.90
C LEU A 336 31.17 -16.33 8.98
N TRP A 337 32.06 -16.26 7.99
CA TRP A 337 32.17 -15.12 7.07
C TRP A 337 30.95 -14.95 6.14
N LYS A 338 30.15 -16.03 5.88
CA LYS A 338 28.92 -15.97 5.08
C LYS A 338 27.71 -15.49 5.87
N ARG A 339 27.76 -15.59 7.21
CA ARG A 339 26.60 -15.29 8.08
C ARG A 339 26.09 -13.84 7.95
N PRO A 340 26.97 -12.79 7.91
CA PRO A 340 26.50 -11.42 7.73
C PRO A 340 25.75 -11.21 6.41
N HIS A 341 26.23 -11.79 5.31
CA HIS A 341 25.59 -11.68 4.00
C HIS A 341 24.20 -12.33 3.98
N LEU A 342 24.09 -13.54 4.55
CA LEU A 342 22.78 -14.19 4.66
C LEU A 342 21.85 -13.42 5.56
N GLN A 343 22.35 -12.93 6.70
CA GLN A 343 21.56 -12.12 7.61
C GLN A 343 21.05 -10.84 6.95
N SER A 344 21.81 -10.20 6.08
CA SER A 344 21.39 -8.99 5.37
C SER A 344 20.31 -9.26 4.31
N ILE A 345 20.34 -10.43 3.68
CA ILE A 345 19.40 -10.82 2.61
C ILE A 345 18.10 -11.38 3.21
N PHE A 346 18.20 -12.41 4.04
CA PHE A 346 17.07 -13.22 4.52
C PHE A 346 16.67 -12.93 5.97
N GLY A 347 17.49 -12.22 6.72
CA GLY A 347 17.26 -11.92 8.13
C GLY A 347 16.50 -10.63 8.40
N ARG A 348 15.86 -10.05 7.39
CA ARG A 348 15.23 -8.72 7.46
C ARG A 348 13.99 -8.72 8.36
N SER A 349 13.14 -9.73 8.22
CA SER A 349 11.92 -9.88 9.03
C SER A 349 12.17 -10.52 10.38
N LYS A 350 13.10 -11.49 10.43
CA LYS A 350 13.51 -12.21 11.65
C LYS A 350 14.96 -12.61 11.54
N ARG A 351 15.72 -12.44 12.62
CA ARG A 351 17.14 -12.83 12.65
C ARG A 351 17.30 -14.30 12.36
N ILE A 352 18.24 -14.65 11.45
CA ILE A 352 18.56 -16.05 11.11
C ILE A 352 19.17 -16.75 12.33
N ILE A 353 18.75 -17.97 12.61
CA ILE A 353 19.42 -18.85 13.57
C ILE A 353 20.47 -19.65 12.80
N PHE A 354 21.72 -19.50 13.20
CA PHE A 354 22.83 -20.30 12.68
C PHE A 354 23.12 -21.45 13.63
N GLN A 355 23.09 -22.69 13.15
CA GLN A 355 23.44 -23.89 13.94
C GLN A 355 24.07 -24.96 13.06
N ASN A 356 24.84 -25.87 13.69
CA ASN A 356 25.59 -26.89 12.96
C ASN A 356 24.88 -28.26 12.92
N ASN A 357 23.82 -28.44 13.71
CA ASN A 357 23.11 -29.72 13.80
C ASN A 357 21.72 -29.61 13.15
N LEU A 358 21.51 -30.31 12.06
CA LEU A 358 20.24 -30.39 11.33
C LEU A 358 19.09 -30.95 12.19
N ALA A 359 19.35 -31.92 13.08
CA ALA A 359 18.33 -32.47 13.96
C ALA A 359 17.77 -31.44 14.96
N LYS A 360 18.57 -30.40 15.32
CA LYS A 360 18.15 -29.27 16.17
C LYS A 360 17.58 -28.10 15.34
N ALA A 361 17.50 -28.23 14.02
CA ALA A 361 17.01 -27.20 13.14
C ALA A 361 15.49 -27.09 13.13
N HIS A 362 14.77 -28.14 13.56
CA HIS A 362 13.32 -28.11 13.74
C HIS A 362 12.95 -27.19 14.91
N HIS A 363 12.57 -25.96 14.57
CA HIS A 363 11.99 -25.02 15.52
C HIS A 363 10.49 -24.90 15.22
N PRO A 364 9.59 -25.12 16.19
CA PRO A 364 8.15 -25.11 15.96
C PRO A 364 7.63 -23.81 15.34
N ASP A 365 8.27 -22.68 15.64
CA ASP A 365 7.90 -21.35 15.12
C ASP A 365 8.57 -20.95 13.80
N ARG A 366 9.47 -21.81 13.25
CA ARG A 366 10.27 -21.49 12.06
C ARG A 366 10.18 -22.62 11.07
N ARG A 367 9.54 -22.38 9.94
CA ARG A 367 9.22 -23.42 8.97
C ARG A 367 10.24 -23.59 7.83
N ARG A 368 11.28 -22.76 7.76
CA ARG A 368 12.23 -22.80 6.64
C ARG A 368 13.65 -23.07 7.13
N VAL A 369 14.23 -24.15 6.68
CA VAL A 369 15.59 -24.54 6.98
C VAL A 369 16.43 -24.41 5.72
N PHE A 370 17.47 -23.60 5.75
CA PHE A 370 18.56 -23.66 4.79
C PHE A 370 19.60 -24.64 5.27
N ALA A 371 19.76 -25.76 4.59
CA ALA A 371 20.96 -26.56 4.70
C ALA A 371 21.83 -26.28 3.48
N ILE A 372 22.92 -25.54 3.63
CA ILE A 372 23.96 -25.49 2.62
C ILE A 372 24.92 -26.58 2.99
N ALA A 373 24.88 -27.71 2.28
CA ALA A 373 25.96 -28.68 2.31
C ALA A 373 27.25 -27.95 1.93
N GLY A 374 28.26 -28.02 2.81
CA GLY A 374 29.58 -27.47 2.53
C GLY A 374 30.06 -27.96 1.17
N LEU A 375 30.73 -27.13 0.42
CA LEU A 375 31.52 -27.52 -0.77
C LEU A 375 32.67 -28.43 -0.30
N GLY A 376 32.35 -29.67 -0.09
CA GLY A 376 33.23 -30.80 0.11
C GLY A 376 32.65 -31.92 -0.69
N CYS A 377 33.42 -32.40 -1.64
CA CYS A 377 33.22 -33.50 -2.57
C CYS A 377 32.06 -34.45 -2.25
N ASP A 378 31.23 -34.72 -3.27
CA ASP A 378 30.41 -35.92 -3.42
C ASP A 378 29.05 -36.06 -2.71
N ALA A 379 28.29 -35.00 -2.48
CA ALA A 379 26.89 -35.16 -2.17
C ALA A 379 26.02 -34.07 -2.87
N HIS A 380 25.06 -34.51 -3.67
CA HIS A 380 24.03 -33.65 -4.26
C HIS A 380 23.38 -32.75 -3.19
N PRO A 381 23.31 -31.45 -3.38
CA PRO A 381 22.66 -30.58 -2.43
C PRO A 381 21.15 -30.78 -2.51
N ALA A 382 20.60 -31.53 -1.57
CA ALA A 382 19.16 -31.57 -1.37
C ALA A 382 18.74 -30.32 -0.58
N PHE A 383 18.16 -29.37 -1.27
CA PHE A 383 17.45 -28.26 -0.63
C PHE A 383 16.07 -28.73 -0.20
N VAL A 384 15.79 -28.72 1.08
CA VAL A 384 14.45 -28.99 1.60
C VAL A 384 13.91 -27.71 2.18
N ILE A 385 12.94 -27.09 1.48
CA ILE A 385 12.10 -26.04 2.02
C ILE A 385 10.74 -26.66 2.29
N GLY A 386 10.36 -26.78 3.57
CA GLY A 386 9.01 -27.16 3.96
C GLY A 386 8.43 -28.37 3.22
N GLY A 387 9.19 -29.47 3.04
CA GLY A 387 8.71 -30.71 2.44
C GLY A 387 8.55 -30.72 0.92
N ARG A 388 8.98 -29.68 0.19
CA ARG A 388 9.01 -29.66 -1.28
C ARG A 388 10.44 -29.43 -1.80
N PRO A 389 10.92 -30.20 -2.79
CA PRO A 389 12.24 -30.00 -3.38
C PRO A 389 12.26 -28.69 -4.19
N VAL A 390 13.17 -27.77 -3.85
CA VAL A 390 13.32 -26.48 -4.54
C VAL A 390 14.40 -26.58 -5.60
N GLY A 391 14.14 -27.35 -6.64
CA GLY A 391 15.02 -27.40 -7.82
C GLY A 391 15.00 -26.14 -8.70
N HIS A 392 13.97 -25.28 -8.59
CA HIS A 392 13.77 -24.17 -9.50
C HIS A 392 14.36 -22.82 -9.04
N LEU A 393 14.42 -22.55 -7.74
CA LEU A 393 14.92 -21.24 -7.23
C LEU A 393 16.43 -21.08 -7.32
N LEU A 394 17.19 -22.19 -7.34
CA LEU A 394 18.65 -22.12 -7.48
C LEU A 394 19.13 -21.98 -8.91
N ARG A 395 18.33 -22.33 -9.90
CA ARG A 395 18.70 -22.09 -11.30
C ARG A 395 18.67 -20.61 -11.63
N SER A 396 17.74 -19.83 -11.05
CA SER A 396 17.68 -18.38 -11.24
C SER A 396 18.78 -17.63 -10.47
N ALA A 397 19.11 -18.04 -9.23
CA ALA A 397 20.20 -17.44 -8.47
C ALA A 397 21.59 -17.79 -9.06
N ARG A 398 21.75 -18.98 -9.64
CA ARG A 398 23.00 -19.38 -10.32
C ARG A 398 23.16 -18.67 -11.66
N ALA A 399 22.07 -18.35 -12.35
CA ALA A 399 22.11 -17.55 -13.59
C ALA A 399 22.48 -16.09 -13.34
N GLN A 400 22.20 -15.53 -12.15
CA GLN A 400 22.59 -14.18 -11.78
C GLN A 400 24.01 -14.07 -11.18
N SER A 401 24.59 -15.17 -10.66
CA SER A 401 25.95 -15.16 -10.10
C SER A 401 27.05 -15.60 -11.08
N ILE A 402 26.72 -16.07 -12.28
CA ILE A 402 27.67 -16.45 -13.32
C ILE A 402 27.86 -15.29 -14.34
N GLY A 403 27.26 -14.14 -14.09
CA GLY A 403 27.33 -12.94 -14.96
C GLY A 403 28.54 -12.03 -14.76
N THR A 404 29.51 -12.36 -13.89
CA THR A 404 30.74 -11.59 -13.74
C THR A 404 31.95 -12.51 -13.62
N ASP A 405 32.50 -12.88 -14.71
CA ASP A 405 33.92 -12.98 -15.08
C ASP A 405 34.12 -14.08 -16.14
N ASP A 406 34.20 -13.69 -17.34
CA ASP A 406 35.10 -14.11 -18.42
C ASP A 406 34.57 -13.63 -19.78
N ARG A 407 34.84 -12.40 -20.15
CA ARG A 407 34.82 -12.00 -21.55
C ARG A 407 36.19 -11.41 -21.94
N ARG A 408 37.11 -12.29 -22.27
CA ARG A 408 38.16 -11.94 -23.21
C ARG A 408 37.52 -11.71 -24.56
N TYR A 409 37.86 -10.58 -25.10
CA TYR A 409 37.58 -10.11 -26.45
C TYR A 409 37.42 -11.23 -27.50
N SER A 410 36.27 -11.28 -28.16
CA SER A 410 36.11 -11.79 -29.50
C SER A 410 35.19 -10.81 -30.25
N HIS A 411 35.76 -10.19 -31.30
CA HIS A 411 35.07 -9.27 -32.21
C HIS A 411 33.88 -9.95 -32.89
N PRO A 412 32.74 -9.28 -33.05
CA PRO A 412 31.64 -9.80 -33.84
C PRO A 412 31.96 -9.61 -35.35
N ALA A 413 31.73 -10.67 -36.12
CA ALA A 413 31.77 -10.65 -37.59
C ALA A 413 30.73 -9.69 -38.18
N PRO A 414 31.00 -9.07 -39.36
CA PRO A 414 30.11 -8.09 -39.94
C PRO A 414 28.84 -8.74 -40.51
N ARG A 415 27.70 -8.10 -40.25
CA ARG A 415 26.40 -8.48 -40.83
C ARG A 415 26.35 -8.25 -42.32
N PRO A 416 25.71 -9.10 -43.13
CA PRO A 416 25.53 -8.87 -44.57
C PRO A 416 24.56 -7.70 -44.82
N LYS A 417 24.92 -6.86 -45.79
CA LYS A 417 24.13 -5.71 -46.23
C LYS A 417 22.87 -6.20 -46.97
N SER A 418 21.70 -5.78 -46.58
CA SER A 418 20.48 -5.90 -47.36
C SER A 418 20.47 -4.94 -48.55
N PRO A 419 19.85 -5.29 -49.68
CA PRO A 419 19.92 -4.51 -50.93
C PRO A 419 19.04 -3.25 -50.84
N ARG A 420 19.62 -2.14 -51.29
CA ARG A 420 18.90 -0.87 -51.49
C ARG A 420 17.87 -1.04 -52.60
N ARG A 421 16.60 -0.71 -52.31
CA ARG A 421 15.60 -0.43 -53.35
C ARG A 421 15.74 1.03 -53.77
N ALA A 422 15.83 1.19 -55.09
CA ALA A 422 15.91 2.46 -55.79
C ALA A 422 14.62 3.25 -55.60
N VAL A 423 14.77 4.54 -55.39
CA VAL A 423 13.74 5.56 -55.49
C VAL A 423 13.81 6.16 -56.87
N ALA A 424 12.74 6.13 -57.63
CA ALA A 424 12.56 6.93 -58.85
C ALA A 424 11.66 8.14 -58.50
N PRO A 425 11.94 9.31 -59.13
CA PRO A 425 11.26 10.56 -58.85
C PRO A 425 10.14 10.83 -59.86
N THR A 426 9.15 11.60 -59.47
CA THR A 426 8.25 12.47 -60.24
C THR A 426 7.01 12.68 -59.40
N GLY A 427 6.37 13.77 -59.27
CA GLY A 427 6.40 15.05 -59.93
C GLY A 427 5.32 15.93 -59.33
N HIS A 428 5.47 17.16 -59.55
CA HIS A 428 4.75 18.37 -59.25
C HIS A 428 3.21 18.37 -59.31
N TRP A 429 2.72 19.46 -58.74
CA TRP A 429 1.46 20.25 -58.85
C TRP A 429 0.60 20.07 -57.60
N GLY A 430 0.22 21.06 -56.86
CA GLY A 430 -0.05 22.48 -57.14
C GLY A 430 -1.32 22.86 -56.46
N GLY A 431 -1.26 23.85 -55.62
CA GLY A 431 -2.21 24.92 -55.63
C GLY A 431 -3.42 24.93 -54.66
N ILE A 432 -3.35 25.84 -53.72
CA ILE A 432 -4.33 26.94 -53.52
C ILE A 432 -5.52 26.72 -52.60
N ASN A 433 -5.53 27.58 -51.56
CA ASN A 433 -6.57 28.38 -50.85
C ASN A 433 -7.65 27.74 -49.96
N GLU A 434 -7.58 28.27 -48.74
CA GLU A 434 -8.61 29.12 -48.07
C GLU A 434 -10.03 28.52 -47.93
N ILE A 435 -10.41 28.24 -46.76
CA ILE A 435 -11.24 29.10 -45.87
C ILE A 435 -11.06 28.56 -44.42
#